data_a84d8ea7e84c666af0388fd8c1a99e34
#
_entry.id   a84d8ea7e84c666af0388fd8c1a99e34
#
_cell.length_a   1.000
_cell.length_b   1.000
_cell.length_c   1.000
_cell.angle_alpha   90.00
_cell.angle_beta   90.00
_cell.angle_gamma   90.00
#
_symmetry.space_group_name_H-M   'P 1'
#
loop_
_entity.id
_entity.type
_entity.pdbx_description
1 polymer ?
#
loop_
_entity_poly.entity_id
_entity_poly.type
_entity_poly.pdbx_seq_one_letter_code
_entity_poly.pdbx_strand_id
1 'polypeptide(L)'
;MKTMIVWFATTMALLASPAHAEDGAPTLPQFAVDAFWPKPLPNKWILGQVSGIATDRYDRIWVVHRPASLTPRERAAEQSPPEAKCCVAAPPVLVFDQSGNLLRHWGGAGEGFQWPQSEHGIFIDNNDFVWLAGNGKNDGQLLKFTMDGKFVLQIGKQGEGNDSNSTTRLGSPADVAVDVAAKEVFAADGYANRRVVVFDSETGHYKRHWGAYGKPPSDEKTPPYDPAKPPSQQFGNPVHCIRIDKDGLVYVCDRSNNRLQVFRKDGTFVAEHIYEKATRGTGSVYDLVFSPDQDQRFIYMIDGMNGEVRIVDRASKETLGRFGRPGRQVGQFTALHNVAVDRQGNIFTSEVNTGQRVQKFRRIDLQN
;
A
#
# COMPACT_ATOMS: atom_id res chain seq x y z
N MET A 1 -57.25 -4.92 -79.51
CA MET A 1 -55.92 -4.72 -78.94
C MET A 1 -56.09 -4.51 -77.44
N LYS A 2 -55.71 -5.51 -76.60
CA LYS A 2 -55.79 -5.42 -75.16
C LYS A 2 -54.36 -5.21 -74.63
N THR A 3 -54.07 -4.08 -74.01
CA THR A 3 -52.78 -3.75 -73.42
C THR A 3 -52.70 -4.31 -72.03
N MET A 4 -51.76 -5.18 -71.79
CA MET A 4 -51.49 -5.81 -70.50
C MET A 4 -50.43 -4.98 -69.74
N ILE A 5 -50.82 -4.42 -68.58
CA ILE A 5 -49.92 -3.69 -67.72
C ILE A 5 -49.35 -4.67 -66.70
N VAL A 6 -48.03 -4.88 -66.73
CA VAL A 6 -47.28 -5.70 -65.78
C VAL A 6 -46.76 -4.80 -64.64
N TRP A 7 -47.20 -5.08 -63.43
CA TRP A 7 -46.64 -4.46 -62.20
C TRP A 7 -45.42 -5.22 -61.70
N PHE A 8 -44.29 -4.55 -61.65
CA PHE A 8 -43.09 -5.06 -60.92
C PHE A 8 -43.18 -4.63 -59.45
N ALA A 9 -43.31 -5.59 -58.55
CA ALA A 9 -43.17 -5.37 -57.11
C ALA A 9 -41.70 -5.45 -56.71
N THR A 10 -41.13 -4.33 -56.35
CA THR A 10 -39.73 -4.24 -55.82
C THR A 10 -39.76 -4.53 -54.34
N THR A 11 -39.34 -5.69 -53.92
CA THR A 11 -39.11 -6.03 -52.49
C THR A 11 -37.83 -5.38 -51.99
N MET A 12 -37.98 -4.40 -51.12
CA MET A 12 -36.88 -3.74 -50.45
C MET A 12 -36.48 -4.59 -49.22
N ALA A 13 -35.39 -5.30 -49.30
CA ALA A 13 -34.79 -6.03 -48.16
C ALA A 13 -34.17 -5.03 -47.21
N LEU A 14 -34.77 -4.84 -46.04
CA LEU A 14 -34.15 -4.12 -44.91
C LEU A 14 -33.03 -5.02 -44.37
N LEU A 15 -31.79 -4.64 -44.64
CA LEU A 15 -30.61 -5.14 -43.95
C LEU A 15 -30.61 -4.51 -42.54
N ALA A 16 -31.01 -5.30 -41.54
CA ALA A 16 -30.78 -4.96 -40.15
C ALA A 16 -29.26 -5.02 -39.86
N SER A 17 -28.63 -3.88 -39.69
CA SER A 17 -27.28 -3.80 -39.14
C SER A 17 -27.29 -4.38 -37.72
N PRO A 18 -26.34 -5.25 -37.34
CA PRO A 18 -26.22 -5.65 -35.94
C PRO A 18 -25.92 -4.40 -35.12
N ALA A 19 -26.77 -4.14 -34.13
CA ALA A 19 -26.46 -3.15 -33.12
C ALA A 19 -25.16 -3.60 -32.43
N HIS A 20 -24.10 -2.83 -32.62
CA HIS A 20 -22.93 -2.95 -31.76
C HIS A 20 -23.43 -2.59 -30.36
N ALA A 21 -23.37 -3.56 -29.45
CA ALA A 21 -23.48 -3.24 -28.03
C ALA A 21 -22.35 -2.23 -27.76
N GLU A 22 -22.70 -1.00 -27.41
CA GLU A 22 -21.79 -0.09 -26.76
C GLU A 22 -21.30 -0.83 -25.51
N ASP A 23 -20.03 -1.26 -25.51
CA ASP A 23 -19.37 -1.67 -24.28
C ASP A 23 -19.51 -0.50 -23.30
N GLY A 24 -20.48 -0.60 -22.40
CA GLY A 24 -20.77 0.41 -21.41
C GLY A 24 -19.48 0.75 -20.67
N ALA A 25 -19.11 2.04 -20.63
CA ALA A 25 -17.98 2.49 -19.85
C ALA A 25 -18.08 1.86 -18.45
N PRO A 26 -17.05 1.14 -18.01
CA PRO A 26 -17.16 0.37 -16.78
C PRO A 26 -17.46 1.27 -15.61
N THR A 27 -18.45 0.88 -14.84
CA THR A 27 -18.86 1.60 -13.63
C THR A 27 -17.67 1.75 -12.69
N LEU A 28 -17.43 2.99 -12.28
CA LEU A 28 -16.39 3.32 -11.32
C LEU A 28 -16.76 2.74 -9.95
N PRO A 29 -15.83 2.04 -9.25
CA PRO A 29 -16.09 1.55 -7.91
C PRO A 29 -16.56 2.63 -6.95
N GLN A 30 -17.61 2.36 -6.21
CA GLN A 30 -18.17 3.27 -5.21
C GLN A 30 -18.02 2.68 -3.82
N PHE A 31 -17.77 3.56 -2.84
CA PHE A 31 -17.44 3.17 -1.48
C PHE A 31 -18.28 3.90 -0.44
N ALA A 32 -18.70 3.16 0.60
CA ALA A 32 -19.32 3.70 1.81
C ALA A 32 -18.53 3.28 3.03
N VAL A 33 -18.20 4.24 3.91
CA VAL A 33 -17.46 3.95 5.13
C VAL A 33 -18.30 3.09 6.08
N ASP A 34 -17.67 2.07 6.68
CA ASP A 34 -18.24 1.28 7.78
C ASP A 34 -17.83 1.92 9.11
N ALA A 35 -18.73 2.70 9.70
CA ALA A 35 -18.47 3.46 10.91
C ALA A 35 -18.21 2.61 12.16
N PHE A 36 -18.55 1.31 12.12
CA PHE A 36 -18.46 0.39 13.25
C PHE A 36 -17.33 -0.64 13.13
N TRP A 37 -16.50 -0.49 12.11
CA TRP A 37 -15.32 -1.33 11.90
C TRP A 37 -14.03 -0.56 12.23
N PRO A 38 -13.08 -1.15 12.97
CA PRO A 38 -13.14 -2.42 13.70
C PRO A 38 -13.96 -2.30 14.98
N LYS A 39 -14.30 -3.42 15.60
CA LYS A 39 -14.91 -3.43 16.93
C LYS A 39 -13.93 -2.97 17.99
N PRO A 40 -14.41 -2.47 19.14
CA PRO A 40 -13.54 -2.10 20.26
C PRO A 40 -12.57 -3.20 20.63
N LEU A 41 -11.31 -2.85 20.85
CA LEU A 41 -10.27 -3.79 21.25
C LEU A 41 -10.49 -4.28 22.70
N PRO A 42 -10.17 -5.55 22.99
CA PRO A 42 -10.20 -6.09 24.35
C PRO A 42 -9.10 -5.49 25.24
N ASN A 43 -9.05 -5.86 26.51
CA ASN A 43 -7.96 -5.57 27.45
C ASN A 43 -7.62 -4.08 27.60
N LYS A 44 -8.57 -3.18 27.32
CA LYS A 44 -8.35 -1.72 27.32
C LYS A 44 -7.28 -1.28 26.31
N TRP A 45 -7.04 -2.06 25.28
CA TRP A 45 -6.05 -1.74 24.25
C TRP A 45 -6.49 -0.59 23.38
N ILE A 46 -5.49 0.22 23.00
CA ILE A 46 -5.62 1.27 21.97
C ILE A 46 -4.49 1.14 20.95
N LEU A 47 -4.75 1.65 19.76
CA LEU A 47 -3.76 1.74 18.70
C LEU A 47 -2.92 3.01 18.87
N GLY A 48 -1.62 2.91 18.64
CA GLY A 48 -0.78 4.03 18.28
C GLY A 48 -0.89 4.36 16.79
N GLN A 49 0.11 5.02 16.22
CA GLN A 49 0.17 5.31 14.79
C GLN A 49 0.11 3.99 13.99
N VAL A 50 -0.89 3.85 13.12
CA VAL A 50 -1.04 2.66 12.29
C VAL A 50 -0.24 2.86 11.01
N SER A 51 0.92 2.23 10.96
CA SER A 51 1.92 2.44 9.91
C SER A 51 1.83 1.47 8.76
N GLY A 52 1.06 0.37 8.89
CA GLY A 52 0.86 -0.58 7.80
C GLY A 52 -0.43 -1.36 7.94
N ILE A 53 -0.99 -1.74 6.81
CA ILE A 53 -2.19 -2.56 6.70
C ILE A 53 -2.08 -3.48 5.48
N ALA A 54 -2.50 -4.73 5.63
CA ALA A 54 -2.51 -5.71 4.57
C ALA A 54 -3.73 -6.63 4.69
N THR A 55 -4.08 -7.31 3.62
CA THR A 55 -5.04 -8.40 3.60
C THR A 55 -4.35 -9.70 3.22
N ASP A 56 -4.82 -10.81 3.72
CA ASP A 56 -4.36 -12.12 3.32
C ASP A 56 -5.38 -12.84 2.40
N ARG A 57 -5.01 -14.00 1.88
CA ARG A 57 -5.87 -14.80 1.00
C ARG A 57 -7.14 -15.35 1.67
N TYR A 58 -7.30 -15.16 2.99
CA TYR A 58 -8.49 -15.51 3.75
C TYR A 58 -9.35 -14.28 4.07
N ASP A 59 -9.04 -13.13 3.47
CA ASP A 59 -9.67 -11.83 3.72
C ASP A 59 -9.58 -11.36 5.18
N ARG A 60 -8.53 -11.78 5.92
CA ARG A 60 -8.23 -11.23 7.22
C ARG A 60 -7.42 -9.95 7.04
N ILE A 61 -7.69 -8.98 7.90
CA ILE A 61 -7.07 -7.66 7.86
C ILE A 61 -5.94 -7.64 8.89
N TRP A 62 -4.72 -7.47 8.41
CA TRP A 62 -3.50 -7.38 9.19
C TRP A 62 -3.13 -5.92 9.38
N VAL A 63 -2.88 -5.54 10.62
CA VAL A 63 -2.56 -4.18 11.02
C VAL A 63 -1.25 -4.21 11.79
N VAL A 64 -0.30 -3.33 11.41
CA VAL A 64 0.87 -3.04 12.22
C VAL A 64 0.80 -1.58 12.68
N HIS A 65 0.99 -1.37 13.97
CA HIS A 65 1.02 -0.04 14.55
C HIS A 65 2.23 0.15 15.44
N ARG A 66 2.47 1.39 15.85
CA ARG A 66 3.58 1.80 16.72
C ARG A 66 3.11 2.00 18.15
N PRO A 67 3.20 1.00 19.05
CA PRO A 67 2.83 1.15 20.45
C PRO A 67 3.62 2.27 21.13
N ALA A 68 4.90 2.43 20.78
CA ALA A 68 5.77 3.47 21.31
C ALA A 68 5.37 4.90 20.92
N SER A 69 4.49 5.08 19.96
CA SER A 69 3.98 6.40 19.55
C SER A 69 2.90 6.96 20.47
N LEU A 70 2.35 6.13 21.37
CA LEU A 70 1.36 6.55 22.35
C LEU A 70 2.03 7.38 23.46
N THR A 71 1.42 8.50 23.78
CA THR A 71 1.85 9.37 24.88
C THR A 71 1.59 8.70 26.25
N PRO A 72 2.27 9.11 27.32
CA PRO A 72 1.96 8.64 28.67
C PRO A 72 0.48 8.81 29.04
N ARG A 73 -0.16 9.91 28.61
CA ARG A 73 -1.58 10.16 28.88
C ARG A 73 -2.49 9.18 28.15
N GLU A 74 -2.17 8.79 26.93
CA GLU A 74 -2.91 7.76 26.18
C GLU A 74 -2.72 6.37 26.80
N ARG A 75 -1.59 6.11 27.45
CA ARG A 75 -1.28 4.88 28.19
C ARG A 75 -1.41 5.04 29.70
N ALA A 76 -2.39 5.80 30.16
CA ALA A 76 -2.53 6.17 31.57
C ALA A 76 -2.75 4.96 32.51
N ALA A 77 -3.30 3.84 31.99
CA ALA A 77 -3.45 2.62 32.78
C ALA A 77 -2.15 1.82 32.94
N GLU A 78 -1.10 2.11 32.14
CA GLU A 78 0.23 1.47 32.24
C GLU A 78 1.16 2.22 33.20
N GLN A 79 0.78 3.43 33.65
CA GLN A 79 1.63 4.20 34.56
C GLN A 79 1.75 3.49 35.92
N SER A 80 2.81 3.78 36.68
CA SER A 80 3.04 3.25 38.01
C SER A 80 3.19 4.38 39.01
N PRO A 81 2.16 4.66 39.86
CA PRO A 81 0.82 4.03 39.87
C PRO A 81 -0.01 4.41 38.62
N PRO A 82 -1.06 3.65 38.30
CA PRO A 82 -1.94 3.98 37.19
C PRO A 82 -2.64 5.33 37.37
N GLU A 83 -2.60 6.20 36.35
CA GLU A 83 -3.23 7.54 36.38
C GLU A 83 -4.71 7.47 35.98
N ALA A 84 -5.15 6.42 35.26
CA ALA A 84 -6.54 6.23 34.84
C ALA A 84 -6.90 4.76 34.71
N LYS A 85 -8.21 4.48 34.51
CA LYS A 85 -8.73 3.11 34.29
C LYS A 85 -8.43 2.57 32.88
N CYS A 86 -8.14 3.45 31.91
CA CYS A 86 -7.79 3.17 30.51
C CYS A 86 -6.62 4.09 30.12
N CYS A 87 -5.78 3.79 29.17
CA CYS A 87 -5.75 2.62 28.33
C CYS A 87 -4.34 2.01 28.35
N VAL A 88 -4.19 0.93 27.58
CA VAL A 88 -2.96 0.14 27.44
C VAL A 88 -2.62 0.04 25.95
N ALA A 89 -1.35 0.08 25.60
CA ALA A 89 -0.92 -0.11 24.22
C ALA A 89 -1.26 -1.53 23.74
N ALA A 90 -1.86 -1.64 22.56
CA ALA A 90 -2.06 -2.95 21.95
C ALA A 90 -0.70 -3.57 21.52
N PRO A 91 -0.60 -4.91 21.37
CA PRO A 91 0.54 -5.53 20.70
C PRO A 91 0.74 -5.00 19.27
N PRO A 92 1.98 -4.89 18.76
CA PRO A 92 2.27 -4.24 17.49
C PRO A 92 1.53 -4.77 16.27
N VAL A 93 1.25 -6.07 16.21
CA VAL A 93 0.54 -6.72 15.10
C VAL A 93 -0.80 -7.22 15.57
N LEU A 94 -1.86 -6.81 14.86
CA LEU A 94 -3.24 -7.20 15.11
C LEU A 94 -3.86 -7.77 13.83
N VAL A 95 -4.73 -8.77 13.99
CA VAL A 95 -5.42 -9.42 12.87
C VAL A 95 -6.91 -9.42 13.13
N PHE A 96 -7.68 -8.88 12.18
CA PHE A 96 -9.13 -8.76 12.28
C PHE A 96 -9.83 -9.63 11.24
N ASP A 97 -11.06 -10.04 11.55
CA ASP A 97 -11.98 -10.56 10.54
C ASP A 97 -12.69 -9.42 9.78
N GLN A 98 -13.48 -9.80 8.78
CA GLN A 98 -14.29 -8.88 7.98
C GLN A 98 -15.35 -8.10 8.81
N SER A 99 -15.76 -8.65 9.94
CA SER A 99 -16.73 -8.04 10.85
C SER A 99 -16.06 -7.13 11.90
N GLY A 100 -14.72 -7.04 11.89
CA GLY A 100 -13.93 -6.22 12.81
C GLY A 100 -13.62 -6.87 14.15
N ASN A 101 -13.86 -8.17 14.32
CA ASN A 101 -13.44 -8.89 15.52
C ASN A 101 -11.93 -9.12 15.48
N LEU A 102 -11.25 -8.90 16.59
CA LEU A 102 -9.85 -9.26 16.76
C LEU A 102 -9.69 -10.78 16.82
N LEU A 103 -8.93 -11.34 15.87
CA LEU A 103 -8.66 -12.78 15.78
C LEU A 103 -7.32 -13.16 16.42
N ARG A 104 -6.30 -12.35 16.24
CA ARG A 104 -4.92 -12.60 16.69
C ARG A 104 -4.21 -11.30 17.01
N HIS A 105 -3.18 -11.42 17.85
CA HIS A 105 -2.26 -10.33 18.16
C HIS A 105 -0.90 -10.92 18.56
N TRP A 106 0.19 -10.25 18.19
CA TRP A 106 1.56 -10.65 18.55
C TRP A 106 2.54 -9.51 18.21
N GLY A 107 3.82 -9.72 18.43
CA GLY A 107 4.91 -8.83 18.08
C GLY A 107 5.59 -8.18 19.28
N GLY A 108 6.64 -7.44 18.99
CA GLY A 108 7.56 -6.88 19.97
C GLY A 108 8.89 -7.63 20.01
N ALA A 109 9.77 -7.25 20.91
CA ALA A 109 11.09 -7.87 21.07
C ALA A 109 10.99 -9.37 21.33
N GLY A 110 11.91 -10.15 20.74
CA GLY A 110 11.98 -11.60 20.87
C GLY A 110 13.40 -12.12 20.67
N GLU A 111 13.57 -13.42 20.76
CA GLU A 111 14.86 -14.06 20.60
C GLU A 111 15.19 -14.33 19.12
N GLY A 112 16.44 -14.12 18.75
CA GLY A 112 16.98 -14.43 17.41
C GLY A 112 16.73 -13.38 16.35
N PHE A 113 16.06 -12.26 16.65
CA PHE A 113 15.81 -11.17 15.72
C PHE A 113 15.80 -9.81 16.42
N GLN A 114 15.87 -8.75 15.62
CA GLN A 114 15.80 -7.37 16.08
C GLN A 114 14.48 -6.74 15.66
N TRP A 115 13.55 -6.55 16.62
CA TRP A 115 12.28 -5.89 16.35
C TRP A 115 12.50 -4.44 15.93
N PRO A 116 11.75 -3.88 14.93
CA PRO A 116 11.89 -2.50 14.51
C PRO A 116 11.70 -1.50 15.66
N GLN A 117 12.50 -0.44 15.66
CA GLN A 117 12.32 0.70 16.59
C GLN A 117 11.06 1.51 16.24
N SER A 118 10.70 1.54 14.96
CA SER A 118 9.50 2.17 14.45
C SER A 118 8.92 1.27 13.36
N GLU A 119 7.89 0.53 13.70
CA GLU A 119 7.17 -0.36 12.76
C GLU A 119 6.66 0.44 11.57
N HIS A 120 6.71 -0.16 10.36
CA HIS A 120 6.25 0.52 9.16
C HIS A 120 5.46 -0.41 8.21
N GLY A 121 6.09 -1.02 7.21
CA GLY A 121 5.41 -1.87 6.24
C GLY A 121 5.04 -3.24 6.78
N ILE A 122 3.90 -3.76 6.35
CA ILE A 122 3.48 -5.15 6.55
C ILE A 122 3.01 -5.73 5.22
N PHE A 123 3.44 -6.93 4.89
CA PHE A 123 3.02 -7.67 3.70
C PHE A 123 2.77 -9.13 4.06
N ILE A 124 1.70 -9.71 3.50
CA ILE A 124 1.39 -11.13 3.66
C ILE A 124 1.60 -11.81 2.32
N ASP A 125 2.52 -12.75 2.26
CA ASP A 125 2.79 -13.46 1.02
C ASP A 125 1.85 -14.65 0.79
N ASN A 126 1.84 -15.16 -0.44
CA ASN A 126 0.96 -16.27 -0.84
C ASN A 126 1.35 -17.62 -0.23
N ASN A 127 2.46 -17.71 0.49
CA ASN A 127 2.88 -18.87 1.29
C ASN A 127 2.54 -18.72 2.77
N ASP A 128 1.67 -17.74 3.12
CA ASP A 128 1.24 -17.47 4.48
C ASP A 128 2.37 -17.04 5.43
N PHE A 129 3.35 -16.28 4.92
CA PHE A 129 4.33 -15.59 5.75
C PHE A 129 4.02 -14.10 5.86
N VAL A 130 4.34 -13.56 7.02
CA VAL A 130 4.20 -12.14 7.36
C VAL A 130 5.58 -11.50 7.26
N TRP A 131 5.68 -10.45 6.45
CA TRP A 131 6.89 -9.65 6.31
C TRP A 131 6.69 -8.29 6.95
N LEU A 132 7.67 -7.85 7.73
CA LEU A 132 7.67 -6.57 8.41
C LEU A 132 8.90 -5.75 8.05
N ALA A 133 8.69 -4.45 7.88
CA ALA A 133 9.73 -3.45 7.73
C ALA A 133 9.63 -2.40 8.85
N GLY A 134 10.70 -1.65 9.07
CA GLY A 134 10.74 -0.57 10.04
C GLY A 134 11.48 0.65 9.52
N ASN A 135 11.01 1.85 9.91
CA ASN A 135 11.57 3.11 9.47
C ASN A 135 12.23 3.93 10.58
N GLY A 136 12.50 3.34 11.73
CA GLY A 136 13.30 3.97 12.78
C GLY A 136 14.73 4.27 12.29
N LYS A 137 15.39 5.20 12.95
CA LYS A 137 16.73 5.69 12.54
C LYS A 137 17.74 4.55 12.34
N ASN A 138 17.63 3.51 13.16
CA ASN A 138 18.54 2.36 13.12
C ASN A 138 17.89 1.11 12.51
N ASP A 139 16.67 1.19 11.99
CA ASP A 139 16.01 0.05 11.38
C ASP A 139 16.68 -0.25 10.02
N GLY A 140 17.38 -1.36 9.97
CA GLY A 140 18.12 -1.81 8.79
C GLY A 140 17.83 -3.27 8.48
N GLN A 141 16.63 -3.76 8.86
CA GLN A 141 16.24 -5.15 8.70
C GLN A 141 14.83 -5.31 8.12
N LEU A 142 14.62 -6.43 7.46
CA LEU A 142 13.31 -7.01 7.18
C LEU A 142 13.15 -8.25 8.03
N LEU A 143 11.95 -8.48 8.54
CA LEU A 143 11.62 -9.65 9.34
C LEU A 143 10.55 -10.48 8.66
N LYS A 144 10.73 -11.80 8.67
CA LYS A 144 9.76 -12.80 8.18
C LYS A 144 9.27 -13.64 9.34
N PHE A 145 7.95 -13.77 9.46
CA PHE A 145 7.28 -14.56 10.48
C PHE A 145 6.25 -15.51 9.86
N THR A 146 5.87 -16.54 10.59
CA THR A 146 4.64 -17.28 10.29
C THR A 146 3.41 -16.45 10.68
N MET A 147 2.21 -16.87 10.26
CA MET A 147 0.93 -16.19 10.59
C MET A 147 0.65 -16.11 12.11
N ASP A 148 1.24 -16.97 12.91
CA ASP A 148 1.11 -16.98 14.36
C ASP A 148 2.28 -16.30 15.09
N GLY A 149 3.12 -15.58 14.34
CA GLY A 149 4.18 -14.74 14.90
C GLY A 149 5.47 -15.46 15.27
N LYS A 150 5.70 -16.69 14.79
CA LYS A 150 6.99 -17.36 14.96
C LYS A 150 8.01 -16.80 13.99
N PHE A 151 9.16 -16.43 14.51
CA PHE A 151 10.27 -15.93 13.71
C PHE A 151 10.78 -16.97 12.71
N VAL A 152 11.07 -16.53 11.49
CA VAL A 152 11.58 -17.38 10.39
C VAL A 152 12.91 -16.86 9.86
N LEU A 153 13.00 -15.56 9.51
CA LEU A 153 14.17 -14.99 8.85
C LEU A 153 14.30 -13.51 9.17
N GLN A 154 15.53 -13.05 9.35
CA GLN A 154 15.89 -11.64 9.33
C GLN A 154 16.86 -11.38 8.18
N ILE A 155 16.58 -10.37 7.36
CA ILE A 155 17.46 -9.86 6.32
C ILE A 155 17.99 -8.50 6.77
N GLY A 156 19.32 -8.33 6.76
CA GLY A 156 19.93 -7.13 7.31
C GLY A 156 19.95 -7.12 8.85
N LYS A 157 20.25 -5.97 9.43
CA LYS A 157 20.34 -5.79 10.89
C LYS A 157 20.19 -4.33 11.26
N GLN A 158 19.80 -4.07 12.50
CA GLN A 158 19.83 -2.72 13.04
C GLN A 158 21.25 -2.12 13.01
N GLY A 159 21.34 -0.84 12.75
CA GLY A 159 22.59 -0.11 12.72
C GLY A 159 22.46 1.26 12.07
N GLU A 160 23.35 2.16 12.42
CA GLU A 160 23.37 3.51 11.86
C GLU A 160 23.96 3.55 10.44
N GLY A 161 23.53 4.57 9.71
CA GLY A 161 24.06 4.94 8.41
C GLY A 161 23.18 4.53 7.23
N ASN A 162 23.39 5.25 6.16
CA ASN A 162 22.80 4.99 4.85
C ASN A 162 23.91 4.63 3.85
N ASP A 163 23.61 3.71 2.98
CA ASP A 163 24.42 3.35 1.82
C ASP A 163 23.50 2.66 0.82
N SER A 164 23.02 3.44 -0.13
CA SER A 164 22.10 2.94 -1.16
C SER A 164 22.72 1.92 -2.12
N ASN A 165 24.03 1.74 -2.09
CA ASN A 165 24.76 0.74 -2.89
C ASN A 165 25.18 -0.49 -2.06
N SER A 166 24.90 -0.52 -0.76
CA SER A 166 25.23 -1.67 0.09
C SER A 166 24.48 -2.93 -0.31
N THR A 167 25.17 -4.06 -0.35
CA THR A 167 24.57 -5.39 -0.60
C THR A 167 24.19 -6.14 0.69
N THR A 168 24.50 -5.57 1.86
CA THR A 168 24.34 -6.22 3.15
C THR A 168 23.53 -5.40 4.16
N ARG A 169 23.30 -4.10 3.89
CA ARG A 169 22.68 -3.14 4.82
C ARG A 169 21.45 -2.53 4.16
N LEU A 170 20.38 -2.42 4.92
CA LEU A 170 19.21 -1.63 4.57
C LEU A 170 19.25 -0.29 5.31
N GLY A 171 18.55 0.70 4.79
CA GLY A 171 18.49 2.04 5.35
C GLY A 171 17.04 2.45 5.64
N SER A 172 16.49 1.97 6.75
CA SER A 172 15.12 2.24 7.17
C SER A 172 14.09 1.90 6.08
N PRO A 173 13.95 0.59 5.74
CA PRO A 173 13.04 0.14 4.69
C PRO A 173 11.59 0.47 5.03
N ALA A 174 10.86 0.99 4.04
CA ALA A 174 9.48 1.41 4.22
C ALA A 174 8.48 0.27 4.03
N ASP A 175 8.69 -0.54 2.99
CA ASP A 175 7.68 -1.50 2.55
C ASP A 175 8.32 -2.67 1.79
N VAL A 176 7.57 -3.76 1.64
CA VAL A 176 8.02 -4.95 0.93
C VAL A 176 6.93 -5.52 0.02
N ALA A 177 7.36 -6.20 -1.04
CA ALA A 177 6.53 -7.07 -1.86
C ALA A 177 7.27 -8.38 -2.12
N VAL A 178 6.55 -9.49 -2.24
CA VAL A 178 7.15 -10.82 -2.41
C VAL A 178 6.64 -11.47 -3.68
N ASP A 179 7.56 -11.92 -4.51
CA ASP A 179 7.29 -12.85 -5.59
C ASP A 179 7.65 -14.26 -5.12
N VAL A 180 6.64 -14.99 -4.69
CA VAL A 180 6.81 -16.35 -4.15
C VAL A 180 7.36 -17.30 -5.22
N ALA A 181 6.91 -17.18 -6.47
CA ALA A 181 7.35 -18.05 -7.56
C ALA A 181 8.83 -17.86 -7.92
N ALA A 182 9.31 -16.61 -7.86
CA ALA A 182 10.72 -16.28 -8.10
C ALA A 182 11.58 -16.42 -6.83
N LYS A 183 10.98 -16.67 -5.66
CA LYS A 183 11.62 -16.64 -4.35
C LYS A 183 12.36 -15.32 -4.10
N GLU A 184 11.66 -14.21 -4.35
CA GLU A 184 12.23 -12.88 -4.24
C GLU A 184 11.40 -11.99 -3.31
N VAL A 185 12.08 -11.27 -2.42
CA VAL A 185 11.53 -10.18 -1.66
C VAL A 185 12.12 -8.86 -2.13
N PHE A 186 11.25 -7.95 -2.51
CA PHE A 186 11.57 -6.60 -2.97
C PHE A 186 11.31 -5.64 -1.82
N ALA A 187 12.26 -4.77 -1.49
CA ALA A 187 12.08 -3.76 -0.46
C ALA A 187 12.16 -2.35 -1.05
N ALA A 188 11.21 -1.51 -0.67
CA ALA A 188 11.32 -0.07 -0.80
C ALA A 188 12.25 0.44 0.31
N ASP A 189 13.54 0.47 0.06
CA ASP A 189 14.57 0.83 1.03
C ASP A 189 14.80 2.35 0.99
N GLY A 190 13.93 3.11 1.69
CA GLY A 190 13.66 4.47 1.31
C GLY A 190 13.77 5.58 2.35
N TYR A 191 13.71 5.33 3.67
CA TYR A 191 13.75 6.43 4.65
C TYR A 191 15.18 6.93 4.93
N ALA A 192 16.19 6.07 4.80
CA ALA A 192 17.59 6.48 4.85
C ALA A 192 18.30 6.25 3.51
N ASN A 193 18.00 5.16 2.81
CA ASN A 193 18.44 4.88 1.45
C ASN A 193 17.45 5.41 0.38
N ARG A 194 17.78 5.23 -0.91
CA ARG A 194 17.01 5.71 -2.07
C ARG A 194 16.95 4.68 -3.18
N ARG A 195 16.43 3.49 -2.86
CA ARG A 195 16.47 2.37 -3.80
C ARG A 195 15.32 1.39 -3.62
N VAL A 196 15.17 0.54 -4.62
CA VAL A 196 14.61 -0.79 -4.47
C VAL A 196 15.77 -1.77 -4.31
N VAL A 197 15.66 -2.70 -3.38
CA VAL A 197 16.62 -3.79 -3.22
C VAL A 197 15.90 -5.13 -3.16
N VAL A 198 16.50 -6.15 -3.76
CA VAL A 198 15.91 -7.49 -3.89
C VAL A 198 16.82 -8.52 -3.24
N PHE A 199 16.21 -9.36 -2.41
CA PHE A 199 16.87 -10.49 -1.76
C PHE A 199 16.14 -11.79 -2.10
N ASP A 200 16.81 -12.91 -1.91
CA ASP A 200 16.18 -14.21 -1.87
C ASP A 200 15.29 -14.33 -0.63
N SER A 201 14.01 -14.70 -0.81
CA SER A 201 13.00 -14.70 0.26
C SER A 201 13.09 -15.90 1.21
N GLU A 202 13.95 -16.89 0.90
CA GLU A 202 14.18 -18.08 1.74
C GLU A 202 15.49 -17.98 2.51
N THR A 203 16.55 -17.43 1.87
CA THR A 203 17.90 -17.39 2.43
C THR A 203 18.34 -16.00 2.88
N GLY A 204 17.68 -14.94 2.42
CA GLY A 204 18.08 -13.56 2.68
C GLY A 204 19.29 -13.08 1.87
N HIS A 205 19.79 -13.87 0.91
CA HIS A 205 20.92 -13.46 0.09
C HIS A 205 20.53 -12.33 -0.86
N TYR A 206 21.41 -11.33 -0.98
CA TYR A 206 21.28 -10.23 -1.91
C TYR A 206 21.25 -10.73 -3.36
N LYS A 207 20.35 -10.13 -4.17
CA LYS A 207 20.27 -10.41 -5.62
C LYS A 207 20.63 -9.19 -6.47
N ARG A 208 19.97 -8.06 -6.27
CA ARG A 208 20.14 -6.81 -7.04
C ARG A 208 19.50 -5.62 -6.36
N HIS A 209 19.81 -4.43 -6.84
CA HIS A 209 19.12 -3.19 -6.46
C HIS A 209 19.17 -2.17 -7.61
N TRP A 210 18.33 -1.16 -7.52
CA TRP A 210 18.30 -0.03 -8.45
C TRP A 210 17.71 1.22 -7.81
N GLY A 211 18.08 2.38 -8.35
CA GLY A 211 17.49 3.68 -8.05
C GLY A 211 16.43 4.08 -9.07
N ALA A 212 16.05 5.35 -9.06
CA ALA A 212 15.10 5.90 -10.02
C ALA A 212 15.57 5.67 -11.47
N TYR A 213 14.60 5.41 -12.36
CA TYR A 213 14.82 5.10 -13.78
C TYR A 213 15.72 3.87 -14.04
N GLY A 214 15.83 2.96 -13.07
CA GLY A 214 16.70 1.79 -13.19
C GLY A 214 18.21 2.10 -13.11
N LYS A 215 18.56 3.32 -12.77
CA LYS A 215 19.96 3.76 -12.61
C LYS A 215 20.53 3.29 -11.28
N PRO A 216 21.87 3.24 -11.12
CA PRO A 216 22.47 3.07 -9.80
C PRO A 216 21.95 4.15 -8.83
N PRO A 217 21.59 3.80 -7.59
CA PRO A 217 21.13 4.77 -6.61
C PRO A 217 22.30 5.68 -6.18
N SER A 218 21.96 6.89 -5.69
CA SER A 218 22.92 7.84 -5.15
C SER A 218 22.39 8.43 -3.84
N ASP A 219 23.29 8.58 -2.87
CA ASP A 219 23.01 9.21 -1.57
C ASP A 219 23.27 10.72 -1.57
N GLU A 220 23.61 11.29 -2.71
CA GLU A 220 23.75 12.73 -2.85
C GLU A 220 22.47 13.45 -2.47
N LYS A 221 22.60 14.54 -1.73
CA LYS A 221 21.45 15.37 -1.32
C LYS A 221 20.78 15.94 -2.56
N THR A 222 19.51 15.60 -2.73
CA THR A 222 18.67 16.25 -3.73
C THR A 222 18.04 17.53 -3.16
N PRO A 223 17.85 18.57 -3.97
CA PRO A 223 17.08 19.73 -3.53
C PRO A 223 15.64 19.33 -3.19
N PRO A 224 14.93 20.11 -2.35
CA PRO A 224 13.51 19.89 -2.11
C PRO A 224 12.73 19.84 -3.43
N TYR A 225 11.61 19.10 -3.42
CA TYR A 225 10.72 19.00 -4.57
C TYR A 225 10.22 20.40 -5.01
N ASP A 226 10.34 20.68 -6.28
CA ASP A 226 9.85 21.90 -6.91
C ASP A 226 9.04 21.55 -8.16
N PRO A 227 7.71 21.81 -8.17
CA PRO A 227 6.84 21.49 -9.30
C PRO A 227 7.17 22.25 -10.59
N ALA A 228 7.94 23.33 -10.51
CA ALA A 228 8.37 24.10 -11.68
C ALA A 228 9.61 23.51 -12.37
N LYS A 229 10.30 22.57 -11.71
CA LYS A 229 11.52 21.94 -12.25
C LYS A 229 11.21 20.61 -12.93
N PRO A 230 12.11 20.11 -13.79
CA PRO A 230 12.06 18.75 -14.30
C PRO A 230 12.06 17.73 -13.16
N PRO A 231 11.47 16.53 -13.36
CA PRO A 231 11.50 15.46 -12.37
C PRO A 231 12.92 15.09 -11.95
N SER A 232 13.10 14.84 -10.64
CA SER A 232 14.37 14.40 -10.09
C SER A 232 14.84 13.10 -10.77
N GLN A 233 16.15 13.02 -11.08
CA GLN A 233 16.75 11.82 -11.66
C GLN A 233 17.07 10.75 -10.60
N GLN A 234 16.80 11.03 -9.34
CA GLN A 234 16.92 10.10 -8.22
C GLN A 234 15.60 9.96 -7.51
N PHE A 235 15.43 8.85 -6.78
CA PHE A 235 14.33 8.74 -5.85
C PHE A 235 14.46 9.81 -4.75
N GLY A 236 13.32 10.31 -4.34
CA GLY A 236 13.22 11.11 -3.14
C GLY A 236 13.33 10.26 -1.89
N ASN A 237 13.24 10.90 -0.75
CA ASN A 237 13.17 10.24 0.54
C ASN A 237 11.79 10.54 1.16
N PRO A 238 10.99 9.49 1.38
CA PRO A 238 11.30 8.07 1.18
C PRO A 238 10.88 7.51 -0.19
N VAL A 239 11.53 6.40 -0.59
CA VAL A 239 10.92 5.39 -1.46
C VAL A 239 9.95 4.63 -0.58
N HIS A 240 8.63 4.82 -0.76
CA HIS A 240 7.68 4.57 0.31
C HIS A 240 6.86 3.29 0.17
N CYS A 241 6.42 2.93 -1.03
CA CYS A 241 5.73 1.68 -1.26
C CYS A 241 6.34 0.88 -2.42
N ILE A 242 6.08 -0.42 -2.41
CA ILE A 242 6.41 -1.32 -3.51
C ILE A 242 5.32 -2.37 -3.68
N ARG A 243 4.84 -2.57 -4.92
CA ARG A 243 3.84 -3.58 -5.25
C ARG A 243 4.21 -4.25 -6.57
N ILE A 244 3.81 -5.50 -6.73
CA ILE A 244 3.99 -6.27 -7.98
C ILE A 244 2.59 -6.59 -8.51
N ASP A 245 2.33 -6.23 -9.77
CA ASP A 245 1.04 -6.53 -10.39
C ASP A 245 1.00 -7.95 -10.97
N LYS A 246 -0.18 -8.37 -11.46
CA LYS A 246 -0.39 -9.69 -12.07
C LYS A 246 0.50 -9.96 -13.29
N ASP A 247 0.96 -8.92 -13.96
CA ASP A 247 1.81 -9.01 -15.15
C ASP A 247 3.31 -9.01 -14.79
N GLY A 248 3.62 -8.95 -13.49
CA GLY A 248 4.98 -8.98 -12.95
C GLY A 248 5.71 -7.64 -13.04
N LEU A 249 4.99 -6.53 -13.21
CA LEU A 249 5.57 -5.20 -13.14
C LEU A 249 5.65 -4.73 -11.68
N VAL A 250 6.74 -4.06 -11.36
CA VAL A 250 7.04 -3.52 -10.03
C VAL A 250 6.71 -2.04 -9.99
N TYR A 251 5.76 -1.67 -9.14
CA TYR A 251 5.30 -0.30 -8.92
C TYR A 251 5.95 0.26 -7.67
N VAL A 252 6.59 1.42 -7.78
CA VAL A 252 7.37 2.05 -6.70
C VAL A 252 6.86 3.45 -6.44
N CYS A 253 6.40 3.70 -5.20
CA CYS A 253 5.97 5.02 -4.75
C CYS A 253 7.18 5.89 -4.39
N ASP A 254 7.52 6.83 -5.23
CA ASP A 254 8.49 7.87 -4.94
C ASP A 254 7.75 9.08 -4.34
N ARG A 255 7.42 8.95 -3.05
CA ARG A 255 6.43 9.77 -2.34
C ARG A 255 6.69 11.25 -2.45
N SER A 256 7.87 11.72 -2.07
CA SER A 256 8.20 13.14 -2.02
C SER A 256 8.38 13.77 -3.40
N ASN A 257 8.50 12.97 -4.46
CA ASN A 257 8.52 13.43 -5.84
C ASN A 257 7.14 13.35 -6.52
N ASN A 258 6.07 13.03 -5.78
CA ASN A 258 4.69 12.92 -6.30
C ASN A 258 4.55 11.95 -7.46
N ARG A 259 5.35 10.90 -7.51
CA ARG A 259 5.39 10.02 -8.69
C ARG A 259 5.33 8.53 -8.34
N LEU A 260 4.80 7.82 -9.29
CA LEU A 260 4.86 6.38 -9.38
C LEU A 260 5.81 6.00 -10.49
N GLN A 261 6.83 5.19 -10.21
CA GLN A 261 7.66 4.60 -11.25
C GLN A 261 7.40 3.11 -11.36
N VAL A 262 7.37 2.60 -12.60
CA VAL A 262 7.10 1.22 -12.93
C VAL A 262 8.34 0.58 -13.54
N PHE A 263 8.67 -0.63 -13.09
CA PHE A 263 9.86 -1.36 -13.51
C PHE A 263 9.51 -2.81 -13.89
N ARG A 264 10.38 -3.45 -14.62
CA ARG A 264 10.46 -4.91 -14.66
C ARG A 264 11.13 -5.41 -13.38
N LYS A 265 10.98 -6.69 -13.07
CA LYS A 265 11.59 -7.30 -11.87
C LYS A 265 13.13 -7.25 -11.85
N ASP A 266 13.76 -7.09 -13.00
CA ASP A 266 15.22 -6.93 -13.14
C ASP A 266 15.70 -5.49 -12.87
N GLY A 267 14.80 -4.55 -12.64
CA GLY A 267 15.08 -3.12 -12.44
C GLY A 267 15.02 -2.28 -13.71
N THR A 268 14.71 -2.87 -14.87
CA THR A 268 14.52 -2.11 -16.11
C THR A 268 13.33 -1.16 -15.98
N PHE A 269 13.56 0.13 -16.16
CA PHE A 269 12.53 1.16 -16.11
C PHE A 269 11.51 1.02 -17.26
N VAL A 270 10.23 1.15 -16.95
CA VAL A 270 9.13 1.02 -17.90
C VAL A 270 8.39 2.34 -18.08
N ALA A 271 7.95 2.97 -16.99
CA ALA A 271 7.12 4.18 -17.05
C ALA A 271 7.20 5.02 -15.78
N GLU A 272 6.83 6.28 -15.91
CA GLU A 272 6.66 7.23 -14.80
C GLU A 272 5.32 7.95 -14.93
N HIS A 273 4.64 8.16 -13.80
CA HIS A 273 3.42 8.93 -13.71
C HIS A 273 3.48 9.85 -12.50
N ILE A 274 3.22 11.14 -12.71
CA ILE A 274 3.22 12.17 -11.67
C ILE A 274 1.77 12.47 -11.29
N TYR A 275 1.47 12.41 -9.99
CA TYR A 275 0.14 12.70 -9.45
C TYR A 275 0.20 13.96 -8.60
N GLU A 276 -0.75 14.88 -8.83
CA GLU A 276 -0.82 16.16 -8.10
C GLU A 276 0.52 16.90 -8.07
N LYS A 277 1.06 17.15 -9.22
CA LYS A 277 2.37 17.81 -9.41
C LYS A 277 2.59 19.04 -8.51
N ALA A 278 1.53 19.77 -8.18
CA ALA A 278 1.60 20.96 -7.33
C ALA A 278 1.72 20.66 -5.83
N THR A 279 1.47 19.40 -5.39
CA THR A 279 1.57 19.00 -3.98
C THR A 279 3.00 19.15 -3.50
N ARG A 280 3.16 19.78 -2.36
CA ARG A 280 4.44 19.98 -1.65
C ARG A 280 4.45 19.20 -0.33
N GLY A 281 5.47 19.41 0.49
CA GLY A 281 5.60 18.74 1.78
C GLY A 281 6.01 17.29 1.64
N THR A 282 5.21 16.37 2.15
CA THR A 282 5.55 14.94 2.15
C THR A 282 5.12 14.20 0.89
N GLY A 283 4.47 14.89 -0.07
CA GLY A 283 4.11 14.33 -1.38
C GLY A 283 2.74 13.66 -1.43
N SER A 284 2.35 13.16 -2.61
CA SER A 284 1.01 12.66 -2.91
C SER A 284 0.92 11.15 -3.08
N VAL A 285 2.03 10.44 -3.36
CA VAL A 285 2.00 9.00 -3.68
C VAL A 285 2.57 8.21 -2.52
N TYR A 286 1.68 7.83 -1.56
CA TYR A 286 2.10 7.14 -0.33
C TYR A 286 2.09 5.64 -0.46
N ASP A 287 0.96 5.07 -0.89
CA ASP A 287 0.79 3.63 -1.01
C ASP A 287 -0.22 3.33 -2.11
N LEU A 288 -0.24 2.10 -2.59
CA LEU A 288 -1.21 1.64 -3.56
C LEU A 288 -1.52 0.16 -3.39
N VAL A 289 -2.68 -0.24 -3.89
CA VAL A 289 -3.07 -1.64 -4.02
C VAL A 289 -3.88 -1.81 -5.31
N PHE A 290 -3.78 -2.98 -5.93
CA PHE A 290 -4.55 -3.30 -7.14
C PHE A 290 -5.93 -3.82 -6.78
N SER A 291 -6.93 -3.50 -7.60
CA SER A 291 -8.27 -4.10 -7.47
C SER A 291 -8.21 -5.62 -7.58
N PRO A 292 -9.09 -6.36 -6.86
CA PRO A 292 -9.02 -7.82 -6.79
C PRO A 292 -9.59 -8.54 -8.02
N ASP A 293 -10.12 -7.80 -9.00
CA ASP A 293 -10.59 -8.40 -10.25
C ASP A 293 -9.43 -9.03 -11.03
N GLN A 294 -9.76 -9.98 -11.91
CA GLN A 294 -8.77 -10.76 -12.68
C GLN A 294 -7.82 -9.86 -13.48
N ASP A 295 -8.30 -8.72 -13.94
CA ASP A 295 -7.51 -7.78 -14.74
C ASP A 295 -6.76 -6.77 -13.89
N GLN A 296 -7.01 -6.73 -12.59
CA GLN A 296 -6.47 -5.69 -11.69
C GLN A 296 -6.68 -4.31 -12.31
N ARG A 297 -7.90 -4.05 -12.74
CA ARG A 297 -8.22 -2.91 -13.58
C ARG A 297 -7.91 -1.58 -12.92
N PHE A 298 -8.12 -1.47 -11.60
CA PHE A 298 -7.89 -0.26 -10.86
C PHE A 298 -6.68 -0.36 -9.92
N ILE A 299 -6.06 0.78 -9.71
CA ILE A 299 -5.14 1.03 -8.61
C ILE A 299 -5.86 1.93 -7.62
N TYR A 300 -5.96 1.51 -6.36
CA TYR A 300 -6.38 2.36 -5.26
C TYR A 300 -5.13 2.95 -4.63
N MET A 301 -4.93 4.25 -4.84
CA MET A 301 -3.69 4.93 -4.45
C MET A 301 -3.95 5.97 -3.35
N ILE A 302 -3.13 5.94 -2.32
CA ILE A 302 -3.18 6.91 -1.22
C ILE A 302 -2.48 8.19 -1.62
N ASP A 303 -3.24 9.29 -1.57
CA ASP A 303 -2.69 10.63 -1.54
C ASP A 303 -2.69 11.12 -0.08
N GLY A 304 -1.58 10.86 0.60
CA GLY A 304 -1.50 11.12 2.03
C GLY A 304 -1.50 12.61 2.39
N MET A 305 -0.92 13.46 1.54
CA MET A 305 -0.89 14.90 1.79
C MET A 305 -2.24 15.57 1.57
N ASN A 306 -2.98 15.14 0.53
CA ASN A 306 -4.30 15.67 0.23
C ASN A 306 -5.43 14.92 0.93
N GLY A 307 -5.14 13.82 1.66
CA GLY A 307 -6.10 13.07 2.48
C GLY A 307 -7.21 12.43 1.67
N GLU A 308 -6.87 11.78 0.54
CA GLU A 308 -7.84 11.11 -0.35
C GLU A 308 -7.30 9.80 -0.88
N VAL A 309 -8.19 8.89 -1.25
CA VAL A 309 -7.89 7.68 -2.01
C VAL A 309 -8.28 7.93 -3.46
N ARG A 310 -7.34 7.75 -4.36
CA ARG A 310 -7.54 7.87 -5.81
C ARG A 310 -7.89 6.52 -6.39
N ILE A 311 -8.83 6.50 -7.32
CA ILE A 311 -9.14 5.37 -8.18
C ILE A 311 -8.48 5.66 -9.53
N VAL A 312 -7.42 4.92 -9.80
CA VAL A 312 -6.59 5.11 -11.00
C VAL A 312 -6.81 3.93 -11.94
N ASP A 313 -7.00 4.17 -13.22
CA ASP A 313 -6.98 3.10 -14.22
C ASP A 313 -5.57 2.52 -14.36
N ARG A 314 -5.43 1.21 -14.19
CA ARG A 314 -4.11 0.57 -14.20
C ARG A 314 -3.43 0.62 -15.57
N ALA A 315 -4.17 0.62 -16.66
CA ALA A 315 -3.60 0.65 -18.00
C ALA A 315 -3.11 2.05 -18.38
N SER A 316 -3.98 3.05 -18.29
CA SER A 316 -3.66 4.44 -18.68
C SER A 316 -2.90 5.20 -17.60
N LYS A 317 -3.01 4.79 -16.33
CA LYS A 317 -2.53 5.50 -15.13
C LYS A 317 -3.26 6.82 -14.86
N GLU A 318 -4.40 7.04 -15.49
CA GLU A 318 -5.24 8.22 -15.27
C GLU A 318 -6.09 8.07 -14.01
N THR A 319 -6.27 9.16 -13.27
CA THR A 319 -7.19 9.21 -12.14
C THR A 319 -8.62 9.30 -12.66
N LEU A 320 -9.41 8.25 -12.41
CA LEU A 320 -10.82 8.18 -12.81
C LEU A 320 -11.77 8.73 -11.74
N GLY A 321 -11.36 8.67 -10.48
CA GLY A 321 -12.18 9.13 -9.35
C GLY A 321 -11.38 9.18 -8.07
N ARG A 322 -12.07 9.64 -7.02
CA ARG A 322 -11.49 9.74 -5.68
C ARG A 322 -12.56 9.71 -4.61
N PHE A 323 -12.19 9.31 -3.38
CA PHE A 323 -13.04 9.41 -2.21
C PHE A 323 -12.24 9.77 -0.96
N GLY A 324 -12.95 10.18 0.08
CA GLY A 324 -12.34 10.73 1.28
C GLY A 324 -11.95 12.21 1.13
N ARG A 325 -11.54 12.81 2.23
CA ARG A 325 -11.06 14.20 2.31
C ARG A 325 -10.36 14.41 3.65
N PRO A 326 -9.55 15.46 3.82
CA PRO A 326 -8.99 15.82 5.12
C PRO A 326 -10.09 16.07 6.17
N GLY A 327 -9.87 15.59 7.39
CA GLY A 327 -10.77 15.79 8.51
C GLY A 327 -10.67 14.68 9.57
N ARG A 328 -11.52 14.76 10.61
CA ARG A 328 -11.47 13.85 11.77
C ARG A 328 -12.69 12.96 11.92
N GLN A 329 -13.73 13.19 11.12
CA GLN A 329 -14.93 12.36 11.14
C GLN A 329 -14.70 11.03 10.44
N VAL A 330 -15.60 10.09 10.64
CA VAL A 330 -15.61 8.81 9.91
C VAL A 330 -15.72 9.08 8.41
N GLY A 331 -14.90 8.39 7.61
CA GLY A 331 -14.79 8.62 6.18
C GLY A 331 -13.90 9.81 5.77
N GLN A 332 -13.34 10.54 6.73
CA GLN A 332 -12.34 11.58 6.51
C GLN A 332 -10.97 11.12 7.02
N PHE A 333 -9.90 11.77 6.62
CA PHE A 333 -8.54 11.38 6.94
C PHE A 333 -7.74 12.51 7.62
N THR A 334 -7.05 12.16 8.70
CA THR A 334 -6.14 13.09 9.40
C THR A 334 -4.71 12.94 8.92
N ALA A 335 -4.26 11.69 8.76
CA ALA A 335 -2.91 11.37 8.30
C ALA A 335 -2.92 10.00 7.59
N LEU A 336 -3.64 9.94 6.48
CA LEU A 336 -3.81 8.75 5.65
C LEU A 336 -2.44 8.22 5.19
N HIS A 337 -2.21 6.90 5.34
CA HIS A 337 -0.88 6.35 5.16
C HIS A 337 -0.82 5.13 4.25
N ASN A 338 -1.56 4.05 4.54
CA ASN A 338 -1.56 2.83 3.74
C ASN A 338 -2.97 2.37 3.36
N VAL A 339 -3.03 1.46 2.40
CA VAL A 339 -4.26 0.87 1.87
C VAL A 339 -4.12 -0.63 1.67
N ALA A 340 -5.19 -1.35 1.96
CA ALA A 340 -5.37 -2.75 1.59
C ALA A 340 -6.74 -2.98 0.97
N VAL A 341 -6.90 -4.06 0.22
CA VAL A 341 -8.16 -4.44 -0.42
C VAL A 341 -8.41 -5.92 -0.18
N ASP A 342 -9.65 -6.30 0.14
CA ASP A 342 -10.06 -7.70 0.19
C ASP A 342 -10.57 -8.20 -1.17
N ARG A 343 -10.84 -9.51 -1.28
CA ARG A 343 -11.34 -10.12 -2.51
C ARG A 343 -12.74 -9.64 -2.91
N GLN A 344 -13.50 -9.04 -1.99
CA GLN A 344 -14.80 -8.43 -2.26
C GLN A 344 -14.66 -6.99 -2.78
N GLY A 345 -13.44 -6.44 -2.79
CA GLY A 345 -13.13 -5.08 -3.21
C GLY A 345 -13.37 -4.02 -2.12
N ASN A 346 -13.59 -4.42 -0.86
CA ASN A 346 -13.63 -3.44 0.23
C ASN A 346 -12.23 -2.89 0.48
N ILE A 347 -12.15 -1.59 0.73
CA ILE A 347 -10.89 -0.87 1.02
C ILE A 347 -10.72 -0.74 2.52
N PHE A 348 -9.49 -0.96 2.98
CA PHE A 348 -9.06 -0.71 4.35
C PHE A 348 -7.93 0.29 4.34
N THR A 349 -8.01 1.30 5.20
CA THR A 349 -7.00 2.36 5.29
C THR A 349 -6.42 2.46 6.68
N SER A 350 -5.18 2.90 6.77
CA SER A 350 -4.49 3.17 8.03
C SER A 350 -4.06 4.63 8.14
N GLU A 351 -4.01 5.14 9.36
CA GLU A 351 -3.60 6.52 9.64
C GLU A 351 -2.49 6.57 10.69
N VAL A 352 -1.46 7.35 10.39
CA VAL A 352 -0.34 7.65 11.30
C VAL A 352 -0.54 8.97 12.04
N ASN A 353 0.49 9.48 12.69
CA ASN A 353 0.50 10.74 13.44
C ASN A 353 -0.71 10.83 14.39
N THR A 354 -1.54 11.86 14.26
CA THR A 354 -2.73 12.08 15.09
C THR A 354 -3.96 11.30 14.64
N GLY A 355 -3.87 10.53 13.55
CA GLY A 355 -4.97 9.68 13.06
C GLY A 355 -5.14 8.42 13.91
N GLN A 356 -4.08 7.65 14.12
CA GLN A 356 -4.00 6.49 15.01
C GLN A 356 -5.19 5.53 14.89
N ARG A 357 -5.64 5.26 13.66
CA ARG A 357 -6.83 4.42 13.41
C ARG A 357 -6.75 3.67 12.11
N VAL A 358 -7.69 2.76 11.95
CA VAL A 358 -8.02 2.07 10.71
C VAL A 358 -9.47 2.34 10.34
N GLN A 359 -9.78 2.37 9.04
CA GLN A 359 -11.14 2.51 8.56
C GLN A 359 -11.41 1.49 7.45
N LYS A 360 -12.65 0.98 7.38
CA LYS A 360 -13.16 0.12 6.32
C LYS A 360 -14.12 0.91 5.44
N PHE A 361 -13.95 0.78 4.12
CA PHE A 361 -14.85 1.33 3.12
C PHE A 361 -15.42 0.15 2.32
N ARG A 362 -16.73 -0.10 2.49
CA ARG A 362 -17.42 -1.16 1.77
C ARG A 362 -17.65 -0.76 0.33
N ARG A 363 -17.37 -1.65 -0.58
CA ARG A 363 -17.74 -1.49 -1.98
C ARG A 363 -19.25 -1.66 -2.14
N ILE A 364 -19.95 -0.71 -2.75
CA ILE A 364 -21.41 -0.68 -2.82
C ILE A 364 -21.97 -0.80 -4.24
N ASP A 365 -21.18 -0.66 -5.27
CA ASP A 365 -21.59 -0.78 -6.69
C ASP A 365 -21.85 -2.23 -7.15
N LEU A 366 -21.51 -3.24 -6.33
CA LEU A 366 -21.74 -4.66 -6.62
C LEU A 366 -23.07 -5.19 -6.02
N GLN A 367 -23.88 -4.34 -5.39
CA GLN A 367 -25.10 -4.74 -4.67
C GLN A 367 -26.38 -4.64 -5.52
N ASN A 368 -26.27 -4.70 -6.86
CA ASN A 368 -27.44 -4.73 -7.77
C ASN A 368 -27.71 -6.15 -8.27
#